data_ccffc63b11aab06f7824a418d40e9396
#
_entry.id   ccffc63b11aab06f7824a418d40e9396
#
_cell.length_a   1.000
_cell.length_b   1.000
_cell.length_c   1.000
_cell.angle_alpha   90.00
_cell.angle_beta   90.00
_cell.angle_gamma   90.00
#
_symmetry.space_group_name_H-M   'P 1'
#
loop_
_entity.id
_entity.type
_entity.pdbx_description
1 polymer ?
#
loop_
_entity_poly.entity_id
_entity_poly.type
_entity_poly.pdbx_seq_one_letter_code
_entity_poly.pdbx_strand_id
1 'polypeptide(L)'
;MEELILIRITGEDRPGLTACIMNILASHDVDIQDIGQAVIHSTLSLGILTRVAEQRAGHVMKELLFKASELGVNIKFYPVTMSEYENWVGRQSKNR
;
A
#
# COMPACT_ATOMS: atom_id res chain seq x y z
N MET A 1 11.35 9.09 13.04
CA MET A 1 10.47 7.98 13.38
C MET A 1 9.72 7.52 12.15
N GLU A 2 9.50 6.23 12.05
CA GLU A 2 8.83 5.67 10.89
C GLU A 2 7.41 5.21 11.23
N GLU A 3 6.53 5.27 10.26
CA GLU A 3 5.15 4.82 10.39
C GLU A 3 4.91 3.62 9.49
N LEU A 4 4.08 2.70 9.98
CA LEU A 4 3.58 1.60 9.17
C LEU A 4 2.21 2.01 8.65
N ILE A 5 2.04 1.95 7.34
CA ILE A 5 0.79 2.31 6.68
C ILE A 5 0.41 1.21 5.70
N LEU A 6 -0.81 0.68 5.86
CA LEU A 6 -1.38 -0.24 4.89
C LEU A 6 -2.13 0.58 3.85
N ILE A 7 -1.73 0.42 2.60
CA ILE A 7 -2.36 1.10 1.48
C ILE A 7 -3.25 0.09 0.75
N ARG A 8 -4.52 0.41 0.58
CA ARG A 8 -5.45 -0.44 -0.16
C ARG A 8 -5.96 0.29 -1.39
N ILE A 9 -5.84 -0.36 -2.53
CA ILE A 9 -6.28 0.19 -3.81
C ILE A 9 -7.24 -0.80 -4.44
N THR A 10 -8.41 -0.31 -4.84
CA THR A 10 -9.41 -1.13 -5.52
C THR A 10 -9.90 -0.39 -6.76
N GLY A 11 -10.09 -1.13 -7.83
CA GLY A 11 -10.59 -0.54 -9.07
C GLY A 11 -10.47 -1.50 -10.22
N GLU A 12 -10.76 -1.01 -11.41
CA GLU A 12 -10.62 -1.79 -12.62
C GLU A 12 -9.15 -2.13 -12.87
N ASP A 13 -8.89 -3.41 -13.13
CA ASP A 13 -7.53 -3.85 -13.42
C ASP A 13 -7.11 -3.35 -14.80
N ARG A 14 -6.01 -2.61 -14.84
CA ARG A 14 -5.44 -2.04 -16.07
C ARG A 14 -3.96 -2.33 -16.16
N PRO A 15 -3.43 -2.49 -17.37
CA PRO A 15 -1.99 -2.64 -17.54
C PRO A 15 -1.25 -1.44 -16.94
N GLY A 16 -0.20 -1.72 -16.17
CA GLY A 16 0.65 -0.69 -15.61
C GLY A 16 0.16 -0.02 -14.33
N LEU A 17 -1.03 -0.35 -13.85
CA LEU A 17 -1.56 0.25 -12.63
C LEU A 17 -0.66 -0.01 -11.43
N THR A 18 -0.35 -1.27 -11.18
CA THR A 18 0.53 -1.66 -10.06
C THR A 18 1.91 -1.02 -10.21
N ALA A 19 2.48 -1.04 -11.42
CA ALA A 19 3.80 -0.46 -11.67
C ALA A 19 3.81 1.05 -11.39
N CYS A 20 2.74 1.74 -11.74
CA CYS A 20 2.60 3.18 -11.50
C CYS A 20 2.64 3.48 -10.00
N ILE A 21 1.88 2.71 -9.21
CA ILE A 21 1.85 2.87 -7.76
C ILE A 21 3.23 2.56 -7.14
N MET A 22 3.84 1.48 -7.60
CA MET A 22 5.17 1.08 -7.09
C MET A 22 6.23 2.12 -7.41
N ASN A 23 6.16 2.77 -8.58
CA ASN A 23 7.08 3.83 -8.94
C ASN A 23 6.98 5.04 -8.01
N ILE A 24 5.77 5.40 -7.62
CA ILE A 24 5.56 6.51 -6.67
C ILE A 24 6.20 6.16 -5.33
N LEU A 25 5.96 4.95 -4.83
CA LEU A 25 6.53 4.51 -3.56
C LEU A 25 8.05 4.50 -3.62
N ALA A 26 8.62 4.02 -4.71
CA ALA A 26 10.07 3.98 -4.89
C ALA A 26 10.68 5.38 -4.95
N SER A 27 9.99 6.34 -5.57
CA SER A 27 10.49 7.71 -5.68
C SER A 27 10.56 8.44 -4.34
N HIS A 28 9.83 7.97 -3.35
CA HIS A 28 9.82 8.53 -1.99
C HIS A 28 10.59 7.67 -0.98
N ASP A 29 11.36 6.71 -1.45
CA ASP A 29 12.14 5.79 -0.60
C ASP A 29 11.28 5.08 0.45
N VAL A 30 10.07 4.68 0.05
CA VAL A 30 9.17 3.95 0.93
C VAL A 30 9.56 2.48 0.95
N ASP A 31 9.72 1.92 2.13
CA ASP A 31 10.00 0.48 2.29
C ASP A 31 8.71 -0.30 2.19
N ILE A 32 8.68 -1.27 1.29
CA ILE A 32 7.53 -2.18 1.16
C ILE A 32 7.80 -3.40 2.02
N GLN A 33 6.93 -3.61 3.00
CA GLN A 33 7.05 -4.73 3.94
C GLN A 33 6.33 -5.96 3.43
N ASP A 34 5.21 -5.76 2.76
CA ASP A 34 4.40 -6.85 2.22
C ASP A 34 3.49 -6.30 1.13
N ILE A 35 3.10 -7.17 0.21
CA ILE A 35 2.21 -6.81 -0.87
C ILE A 35 1.32 -8.00 -1.20
N GLY A 36 0.03 -7.73 -1.37
CA GLY A 36 -0.94 -8.74 -1.77
C GLY A 36 -1.83 -8.19 -2.86
N GLN A 37 -2.17 -9.04 -3.81
CA GLN A 37 -2.96 -8.64 -4.97
C GLN A 37 -3.93 -9.75 -5.34
N ALA A 38 -5.15 -9.37 -5.68
CA ALA A 38 -6.15 -10.29 -6.21
C ALA A 38 -6.93 -9.61 -7.32
N VAL A 39 -7.26 -10.36 -8.35
CA VAL A 39 -8.09 -9.88 -9.46
C VAL A 39 -9.29 -10.78 -9.56
N ILE A 40 -10.48 -10.23 -9.40
CA ILE A 40 -11.74 -10.97 -9.49
C ILE A 40 -12.66 -10.18 -10.41
N HIS A 41 -13.12 -10.79 -11.50
CA HIS A 41 -14.01 -10.14 -12.48
C HIS A 41 -13.49 -8.77 -12.93
N SER A 42 -12.23 -8.71 -13.29
CA SER A 42 -11.56 -7.48 -13.74
C SER A 42 -11.42 -6.40 -12.67
N THR A 43 -11.72 -6.71 -11.43
CA THR A 43 -11.52 -5.79 -10.31
C THR A 43 -10.24 -6.15 -9.58
N LEU A 44 -9.32 -5.21 -9.54
CA LEU A 44 -8.07 -5.36 -8.81
C LEU A 44 -8.27 -4.94 -7.36
N SER A 45 -7.76 -5.75 -6.45
CA SER A 45 -7.63 -5.41 -5.03
C SER A 45 -6.15 -5.53 -4.68
N LEU A 46 -5.52 -4.41 -4.36
CA LEU A 46 -4.10 -4.35 -4.07
C LEU A 46 -3.90 -3.86 -2.65
N GLY A 47 -3.15 -4.60 -1.86
CA GLY A 47 -2.78 -4.21 -0.50
C GLY A 47 -1.28 -4.12 -0.38
N ILE A 48 -0.77 -2.99 0.11
CA ILE A 48 0.66 -2.76 0.26
C ILE A 48 0.93 -2.28 1.69
N LEU A 49 1.67 -3.07 2.45
CA LEU A 49 2.10 -2.65 3.76
C LEU A 49 3.44 -1.93 3.61
N THR A 50 3.48 -0.68 4.04
CA THR A 50 4.64 0.18 3.85
C THR A 50 5.18 0.66 5.19
N ARG A 51 6.47 0.96 5.18
CA ARG A 51 7.13 1.69 6.26
C ARG A 51 7.68 2.97 5.66
N VAL A 52 7.28 4.10 6.20
CA VAL A 52 7.63 5.40 5.66
C VAL A 52 8.02 6.35 6.78
N ALA A 53 9.01 7.23 6.52
CA ALA A 53 9.41 8.24 7.48
C ALA A 53 8.23 9.17 7.75
N GLU A 54 8.00 9.48 9.03
CA GLU A 54 6.88 10.33 9.47
C GLU A 54 6.81 11.65 8.70
N GLN A 55 7.96 12.29 8.46
CA GLN A 55 8.02 13.55 7.73
C GLN A 55 7.61 13.44 6.27
N ARG A 56 7.70 12.27 5.70
CA ARG A 56 7.40 12.03 4.27
C ARG A 56 6.00 11.46 4.04
N ALA A 57 5.39 10.93 5.10
CA ALA A 57 4.11 10.22 4.98
C ALA A 57 3.04 11.08 4.29
N GLY A 58 2.92 12.34 4.68
CA GLY A 58 1.95 13.25 4.10
C GLY A 58 2.13 13.46 2.61
N HIS A 59 3.36 13.65 2.16
CA HIS A 59 3.67 13.84 0.74
C HIS A 59 3.36 12.60 -0.08
N VAL A 60 3.74 11.43 0.44
CA VAL A 60 3.50 10.16 -0.22
C VAL A 60 2.00 9.90 -0.38
N MET A 61 1.25 10.07 0.69
CA MET A 61 -0.20 9.87 0.67
C MET A 61 -0.88 10.83 -0.29
N LYS A 62 -0.47 12.09 -0.29
CA LYS A 62 -1.03 13.10 -1.18
C LYS A 62 -0.80 12.75 -2.65
N GLU A 63 0.41 12.35 -3.00
CA GLU A 63 0.75 11.97 -4.36
C GLU A 63 -0.03 10.73 -4.81
N LEU A 64 -0.17 9.75 -3.92
CA LEU A 64 -0.95 8.56 -4.21
C LEU A 64 -2.44 8.89 -4.40
N LEU A 65 -2.98 9.80 -3.59
CA LEU A 65 -4.37 10.24 -3.75
C LEU A 65 -4.60 10.91 -5.10
N PHE A 66 -3.70 11.78 -5.52
CA PHE A 66 -3.78 12.43 -6.83
C PHE A 66 -3.74 11.41 -7.95
N LYS A 67 -2.81 10.48 -7.86
CA LYS A 67 -2.66 9.44 -8.90
C LYS A 67 -3.89 8.54 -8.95
N ALA A 68 -4.41 8.15 -7.79
CA ALA A 68 -5.61 7.32 -7.72
C ALA A 68 -6.80 8.02 -8.37
N SER A 69 -6.96 9.31 -8.11
CA SER A 69 -8.02 10.12 -8.72
C SER A 69 -7.86 10.17 -10.24
N GLU A 70 -6.64 10.37 -10.73
CA GLU A 70 -6.32 10.37 -12.15
C GLU A 70 -6.66 9.03 -12.81
N LEU A 71 -6.36 7.95 -12.13
CA LEU A 71 -6.57 6.59 -12.65
C LEU A 71 -7.99 6.08 -12.43
N GLY A 72 -8.80 6.82 -11.69
CA GLY A 72 -10.18 6.42 -11.40
C GLY A 72 -10.28 5.22 -10.48
N VAL A 73 -9.32 5.03 -9.59
CA VAL A 73 -9.34 3.93 -8.62
C VAL A 73 -9.54 4.47 -7.20
N ASN A 74 -10.04 3.62 -6.32
CA ASN A 74 -10.20 3.95 -4.91
C ASN A 74 -8.93 3.63 -4.15
N ILE A 75 -8.54 4.52 -3.24
CA ILE A 75 -7.40 4.29 -2.38
C ILE A 75 -7.76 4.62 -0.94
N LYS A 76 -7.29 3.80 -0.01
CA LYS A 76 -7.47 4.01 1.42
C LYS A 76 -6.17 3.75 2.15
N PHE A 77 -5.95 4.50 3.22
CA PHE A 77 -4.76 4.39 4.05
C PHE A 77 -5.16 3.99 5.46
N TYR A 78 -4.50 2.97 5.99
CA TYR A 78 -4.75 2.49 7.34
C TYR A 78 -3.45 2.51 8.12
N PRO A 79 -3.33 3.36 9.15
CA PRO A 79 -2.14 3.29 10.03
C PRO A 79 -2.16 1.95 10.76
N VAL A 80 -0.98 1.34 10.85
CA VAL A 80 -0.81 0.05 11.51
C VAL A 80 0.13 0.24 12.70
N THR A 81 -0.28 -0.19 13.87
CA THR A 81 0.59 -0.11 15.03
C THR A 81 1.66 -1.20 14.97
N MET A 82 2.77 -0.97 15.63
CA MET A 82 3.84 -1.95 15.70
C MET A 82 3.34 -3.26 16.33
N SER A 83 2.46 -3.15 17.32
CA SER A 83 1.85 -4.31 17.99
C SER A 83 1.02 -5.15 17.00
N GLU A 84 0.19 -4.49 16.19
CA GLU A 84 -0.60 -5.16 15.16
C GLU A 84 0.29 -5.87 14.14
N TYR A 85 1.35 -5.21 13.72
CA TYR A 85 2.30 -5.76 12.77
C TYR A 85 3.00 -7.00 13.34
N GLU A 86 3.44 -6.94 14.57
CA GLU A 86 4.10 -8.07 15.26
C GLU A 86 3.17 -9.27 15.39
N ASN A 87 1.92 -9.03 15.76
CA ASN A 87 0.91 -10.09 15.85
C ASN A 87 0.68 -10.76 14.49
N TRP A 88 0.65 -9.96 13.45
CA TRP A 88 0.45 -10.43 12.07
C TRP A 88 1.58 -11.36 11.65
N VAL A 89 2.81 -10.92 11.85
CA VAL A 89 4.01 -11.70 11.53
C VAL A 89 4.04 -13.00 12.35
N GLY A 90 3.68 -12.90 13.62
CA GLY A 90 3.61 -14.07 14.51
C GLY A 90 2.62 -15.12 14.03
N ARG A 91 1.43 -14.68 13.58
CA ARG A 91 0.42 -15.60 13.05
C ARG A 91 0.88 -16.29 11.77
N GLN A 92 1.49 -15.55 10.88
CA GLN A 92 2.02 -16.12 9.64
C GLN A 92 3.08 -17.17 9.93
N SER A 93 3.94 -16.92 10.89
CA SER A 93 4.97 -17.86 11.28
C SER A 93 4.37 -19.15 11.87
N LYS A 94 3.29 -19.03 12.62
CA LYS A 94 2.62 -20.19 13.25
C LYS A 94 1.90 -21.08 12.26
N ASN A 95 1.46 -20.53 11.16
CA ASN A 95 0.66 -21.24 10.16
C ASN A 95 1.49 -21.95 9.11
N ARG A 96 2.78 -22.01 9.28
CA ARG A 96 3.67 -22.67 8.33
C ARG A 96 4.01 -24.11 8.72
#